data_4b358ad72e522c61eb664ad44edb661d
#
_entry.id   4b358ad72e522c61eb664ad44edb661d
#
_cell.length_a   1.000
_cell.length_b   1.000
_cell.length_c   1.000
_cell.angle_alpha   90.00
_cell.angle_beta   90.00
_cell.angle_gamma   90.00
#
_symmetry.space_group_name_H-M   'P 1'
#
loop_
_entity.id
_entity.type
_entity.pdbx_description
1 polymer ?
#
loop_
_entity_poly.entity_id
_entity_poly.type
_entity_poly.pdbx_seq_one_letter_code
_entity_poly.pdbx_strand_id
1 'polypeptide(L)'
;MRHRILFFFLAFIGISQFVTSSDVRNKYNFNSDWLLYVGDVPEAKQPRFSDSEWKKVTLPHAFNEDEAFRLSIDELTDTIMWYRKHFRLPADSKNKKVFVEFEGVRQGADFYINGQNVGLHENGVMAVGFDLTPYIKYGQENVIAVRIDNDWNYKERATGTKYQWSNKNFNANYGGIPKNVWLHVTDRLYQTLPLYSNLKTTGVYIYAEDIRVKSRKAIIHAESEIR
;
A
#
# COMPACT_ATOMS: atom_id res chain seq x y z
N MET A 1 81.03 12.91 -19.93
CA MET A 1 79.93 12.00 -19.53
C MET A 1 78.72 12.77 -19.12
N ARG A 2 77.68 12.74 -19.95
CA ARG A 2 76.41 13.46 -19.65
C ARG A 2 75.41 12.39 -19.25
N HIS A 3 74.97 12.39 -17.96
CA HIS A 3 73.91 11.53 -17.48
C HIS A 3 72.57 12.13 -17.85
N ARG A 4 71.77 11.39 -18.66
CA ARG A 4 70.37 11.68 -18.94
C ARG A 4 69.54 11.00 -17.88
N ILE A 5 68.86 11.80 -17.01
CA ILE A 5 67.88 11.30 -16.07
C ILE A 5 66.54 11.24 -16.84
N LEU A 6 65.97 10.04 -16.94
CA LEU A 6 64.69 9.76 -17.58
C LEU A 6 63.59 9.81 -16.48
N PHE A 7 62.75 10.81 -16.51
CA PHE A 7 61.60 10.89 -15.62
C PHE A 7 60.46 10.09 -16.22
N PHE A 8 60.04 9.01 -15.52
CA PHE A 8 58.79 8.30 -15.81
C PHE A 8 57.66 9.01 -15.12
N PHE A 9 56.75 9.62 -15.87
CA PHE A 9 55.45 10.09 -15.39
C PHE A 9 54.48 8.92 -15.39
N LEU A 10 54.14 8.37 -14.21
CA LEU A 10 53.00 7.46 -14.04
C LEU A 10 51.71 8.29 -13.99
N ALA A 11 50.96 8.30 -15.08
CA ALA A 11 49.63 8.87 -15.11
C ALA A 11 48.66 7.91 -14.39
N PHE A 12 48.27 8.27 -13.19
CA PHE A 12 47.15 7.61 -12.48
C PHE A 12 45.84 8.04 -13.15
N ILE A 13 45.29 7.20 -14.04
CA ILE A 13 43.92 7.35 -14.53
C ILE A 13 43.00 6.85 -13.45
N GLY A 14 42.52 7.79 -12.63
CA GLY A 14 41.44 7.52 -11.69
C GLY A 14 40.12 7.23 -12.43
N ILE A 15 39.74 5.95 -12.51
CA ILE A 15 38.42 5.56 -12.97
C ILE A 15 37.46 5.96 -11.87
N SER A 16 36.88 7.16 -11.96
CA SER A 16 35.73 7.53 -11.15
C SER A 16 34.55 6.64 -11.59
N GLN A 17 34.27 5.60 -10.83
CA GLN A 17 33.02 4.87 -10.97
C GLN A 17 31.91 5.83 -10.51
N PHE A 18 31.14 6.33 -11.46
CA PHE A 18 29.85 6.95 -11.16
C PHE A 18 28.95 5.84 -10.65
N VAL A 19 28.82 5.74 -9.34
CA VAL A 19 27.73 5.00 -8.72
C VAL A 19 26.47 5.76 -9.04
N THR A 20 25.80 5.41 -10.12
CA THR A 20 24.42 5.82 -10.34
C THR A 20 23.61 5.21 -9.21
N SER A 21 23.15 6.04 -8.27
CA SER A 21 22.11 5.64 -7.33
C SER A 21 20.90 5.23 -8.15
N SER A 22 20.73 3.94 -8.38
CA SER A 22 19.43 3.44 -8.84
C SER A 22 18.44 3.72 -7.72
N ASP A 23 17.28 4.28 -8.07
CA ASP A 23 16.19 4.49 -7.12
C ASP A 23 15.91 3.19 -6.39
N VAL A 24 16.40 3.09 -5.18
CA VAL A 24 16.36 1.86 -4.35
C VAL A 24 14.92 1.49 -4.02
N ARG A 25 14.01 2.48 -4.06
CA ARG A 25 12.58 2.30 -3.79
C ARG A 25 11.75 3.28 -4.61
N ASN A 26 10.83 2.75 -5.41
CA ASN A 26 9.82 3.53 -6.10
C ASN A 26 8.48 3.38 -5.38
N LYS A 27 7.89 4.51 -4.98
CA LYS A 27 6.54 4.58 -4.40
C LYS A 27 5.63 5.26 -5.43
N TYR A 28 4.74 4.48 -6.06
CA TYR A 28 3.82 4.96 -7.08
C TYR A 28 2.46 5.27 -6.45
N ASN A 29 1.89 6.43 -6.81
CA ASN A 29 0.48 6.69 -6.52
C ASN A 29 -0.39 5.70 -7.32
N PHE A 30 -1.25 4.97 -6.62
CA PHE A 30 -2.06 3.90 -7.19
C PHE A 30 -3.56 4.23 -7.20
N ASN A 31 -3.92 5.50 -7.05
CA ASN A 31 -5.28 5.99 -6.83
C ASN A 31 -6.16 6.04 -8.06
N SER A 32 -5.59 6.24 -9.26
CA SER A 32 -6.37 6.40 -10.50
C SER A 32 -6.94 5.06 -11.02
N ASP A 33 -7.93 5.14 -11.88
CA ASP A 33 -8.41 4.04 -12.72
C ASP A 33 -8.89 2.79 -11.95
N TRP A 34 -9.51 2.96 -10.82
CA TRP A 34 -10.26 1.89 -10.16
C TRP A 34 -11.66 1.76 -10.76
N LEU A 35 -12.17 0.54 -10.72
CA LEU A 35 -13.51 0.17 -11.15
C LEU A 35 -14.31 -0.25 -9.91
N LEU A 36 -15.52 0.31 -9.76
CA LEU A 36 -16.41 0.07 -8.62
C LEU A 36 -17.67 -0.64 -9.06
N TYR A 37 -18.06 -1.65 -8.32
CA TYR A 37 -19.39 -2.24 -8.34
C TYR A 37 -19.96 -2.29 -6.92
N VAL A 38 -21.21 -1.85 -6.77
CA VAL A 38 -21.95 -1.90 -5.50
C VAL A 38 -22.84 -3.14 -5.53
N GLY A 39 -22.60 -4.05 -4.62
CA GLY A 39 -23.21 -5.37 -4.55
C GLY A 39 -22.18 -6.48 -4.38
N ASP A 40 -22.61 -7.71 -4.06
CA ASP A 40 -21.70 -8.84 -3.89
C ASP A 40 -21.64 -9.71 -5.15
N VAL A 41 -20.47 -9.77 -5.76
CA VAL A 41 -20.17 -10.57 -6.95
C VAL A 41 -18.87 -11.34 -6.69
N PRO A 42 -18.92 -12.51 -6.02
CA PRO A 42 -17.73 -13.25 -5.61
C PRO A 42 -16.79 -13.64 -6.75
N GLU A 43 -17.29 -13.74 -7.98
CA GLU A 43 -16.51 -14.02 -9.19
C GLU A 43 -15.58 -12.88 -9.57
N ALA A 44 -15.85 -11.66 -9.08
CA ALA A 44 -15.04 -10.46 -9.34
C ALA A 44 -13.59 -10.58 -8.84
N LYS A 45 -13.28 -11.53 -7.98
CA LYS A 45 -11.89 -11.86 -7.64
C LYS A 45 -11.09 -12.41 -8.82
N GLN A 46 -11.76 -12.98 -9.83
CA GLN A 46 -11.09 -13.63 -10.96
C GLN A 46 -10.56 -12.63 -11.98
N PRO A 47 -9.34 -12.81 -12.51
CA PRO A 47 -8.75 -11.88 -13.48
C PRO A 47 -9.57 -11.74 -14.77
N ARG A 48 -10.24 -12.82 -15.20
CA ARG A 48 -11.04 -12.86 -16.45
C ARG A 48 -12.47 -12.38 -16.27
N PHE A 49 -12.87 -11.99 -15.07
CA PHE A 49 -14.20 -11.42 -14.85
C PHE A 49 -14.35 -10.13 -15.64
N SER A 50 -15.48 -9.96 -16.33
CA SER A 50 -15.78 -8.75 -17.10
C SER A 50 -16.25 -7.64 -16.18
N ASP A 51 -15.49 -6.55 -16.15
CA ASP A 51 -15.78 -5.34 -15.36
C ASP A 51 -15.93 -4.09 -16.23
N SER A 52 -16.17 -4.27 -17.54
CA SER A 52 -16.28 -3.18 -18.52
C SER A 52 -17.41 -2.20 -18.21
N GLU A 53 -18.47 -2.65 -17.56
CA GLU A 53 -19.65 -1.83 -17.19
C GLU A 53 -19.55 -1.24 -15.79
N TRP A 54 -18.43 -1.44 -15.08
CA TRP A 54 -18.27 -0.94 -13.75
C TRP A 54 -17.97 0.56 -13.75
N LYS A 55 -18.41 1.26 -12.70
CA LYS A 55 -18.16 2.69 -12.53
C LYS A 55 -16.66 2.95 -12.34
N LYS A 56 -16.08 3.79 -13.22
CA LYS A 56 -14.70 4.24 -13.04
C LYS A 56 -14.61 5.28 -11.92
N VAL A 57 -13.69 5.07 -10.99
CA VAL A 57 -13.48 5.96 -9.83
C VAL A 57 -11.99 6.23 -9.61
N THR A 58 -11.70 7.33 -8.92
CA THR A 58 -10.36 7.68 -8.44
C THR A 58 -10.38 7.72 -6.92
N LEU A 59 -9.37 7.14 -6.29
CA LEU A 59 -9.23 7.16 -4.82
C LEU A 59 -8.59 8.49 -4.36
N PRO A 60 -8.86 8.93 -3.13
CA PRO A 60 -9.81 8.40 -2.14
C PRO A 60 -11.26 8.43 -2.63
N HIS A 61 -12.04 7.39 -2.28
CA HIS A 61 -13.44 7.29 -2.71
C HIS A 61 -14.25 6.47 -1.70
N ALA A 62 -15.43 6.98 -1.35
CA ALA A 62 -16.46 6.22 -0.64
C ALA A 62 -17.71 6.12 -1.54
N PHE A 63 -18.32 4.93 -1.63
CA PHE A 63 -19.44 4.71 -2.55
C PHE A 63 -20.70 5.51 -2.15
N ASN A 64 -20.82 5.83 -0.85
CA ASN A 64 -21.95 6.52 -0.25
C ASN A 64 -21.64 7.97 0.20
N GLU A 65 -20.56 8.57 -0.32
CA GLU A 65 -20.15 9.92 0.10
C GLU A 65 -21.19 11.01 -0.24
N ASP A 66 -21.87 10.87 -1.37
CA ASP A 66 -22.91 11.83 -1.80
C ASP A 66 -24.13 11.82 -0.86
N GLU A 67 -24.37 10.72 -0.16
CA GLU A 67 -25.46 10.60 0.80
C GLU A 67 -25.25 11.49 2.02
N ALA A 68 -24.01 11.72 2.44
CA ALA A 68 -23.67 12.55 3.59
C ALA A 68 -24.12 14.03 3.46
N PHE A 69 -24.44 14.46 2.24
CA PHE A 69 -25.01 15.79 2.00
C PHE A 69 -26.54 15.83 2.08
N ARG A 70 -27.20 14.69 2.25
CA ARG A 70 -28.66 14.54 2.18
C ARG A 70 -29.27 13.77 3.34
N LEU A 71 -28.50 12.87 3.94
CA LEU A 71 -28.96 11.97 5.00
C LEU A 71 -28.19 12.22 6.30
N SER A 72 -28.78 11.79 7.42
CA SER A 72 -28.04 11.74 8.68
C SER A 72 -26.96 10.68 8.65
N ILE A 73 -25.95 10.80 9.49
CA ILE A 73 -24.78 9.89 9.50
C ILE A 73 -25.13 8.43 9.83
N ASP A 74 -26.25 8.20 10.49
CA ASP A 74 -26.78 6.88 10.85
C ASP A 74 -27.69 6.27 9.77
N GLU A 75 -28.01 7.05 8.73
CA GLU A 75 -28.85 6.64 7.61
C GLU A 75 -28.06 6.33 6.32
N LEU A 76 -26.74 6.50 6.36
CA LEU A 76 -25.90 6.20 5.19
C LEU A 76 -26.03 4.72 4.82
N THR A 77 -26.14 4.47 3.52
CA THR A 77 -26.25 3.12 2.98
C THR A 77 -25.03 2.28 3.36
N ASP A 78 -25.30 1.09 3.86
CA ASP A 78 -24.30 0.06 4.13
C ASP A 78 -24.54 -1.15 3.22
N THR A 79 -23.47 -1.71 2.64
CA THR A 79 -23.56 -2.84 1.72
C THR A 79 -22.19 -3.45 1.45
N ILE A 80 -22.19 -4.45 0.59
CA ILE A 80 -20.96 -5.02 0.01
C ILE A 80 -20.64 -4.30 -1.29
N MET A 81 -19.36 -4.06 -1.53
CA MET A 81 -18.87 -3.49 -2.78
C MET A 81 -17.55 -4.10 -3.19
N TRP A 82 -17.25 -4.00 -4.48
CA TRP A 82 -16.01 -4.46 -5.07
C TRP A 82 -15.29 -3.30 -5.75
N TYR A 83 -14.00 -3.17 -5.46
CA TYR A 83 -13.08 -2.32 -6.20
C TYR A 83 -12.11 -3.20 -6.99
N ARG A 84 -11.91 -2.89 -8.27
CA ARG A 84 -10.93 -3.60 -9.11
C ARG A 84 -10.01 -2.60 -9.80
N LYS A 85 -8.77 -3.02 -10.03
CA LYS A 85 -7.82 -2.24 -10.80
C LYS A 85 -6.94 -3.14 -11.64
N HIS A 86 -6.84 -2.81 -12.92
CA HIS A 86 -5.92 -3.43 -13.86
C HIS A 86 -4.60 -2.65 -13.90
N PHE A 87 -3.48 -3.34 -13.91
CA PHE A 87 -2.17 -2.69 -13.96
C PHE A 87 -1.11 -3.61 -14.56
N ARG A 88 0.01 -3.02 -15.00
CA ARG A 88 1.16 -3.75 -15.52
C ARG A 88 2.43 -3.30 -14.82
N LEU A 89 3.30 -4.24 -14.54
CA LEU A 89 4.68 -3.96 -14.15
C LEU A 89 5.61 -4.39 -15.28
N PRO A 90 6.66 -3.61 -15.57
CA PRO A 90 7.62 -3.96 -16.59
C PRO A 90 8.27 -5.33 -16.35
N ALA A 91 8.67 -6.01 -17.41
CA ALA A 91 9.29 -7.35 -17.34
C ALA A 91 10.62 -7.33 -16.57
N ASP A 92 11.37 -6.24 -16.65
CA ASP A 92 12.65 -6.03 -15.96
C ASP A 92 12.50 -5.89 -14.44
N SER A 93 11.28 -5.62 -13.95
CA SER A 93 10.98 -5.60 -12.52
C SER A 93 10.92 -6.99 -11.85
N LYS A 94 11.16 -8.08 -12.60
CA LYS A 94 11.06 -9.47 -12.11
C LYS A 94 11.94 -9.76 -10.87
N ASN A 95 13.03 -9.03 -10.69
CA ASN A 95 13.93 -9.20 -9.55
C ASN A 95 13.65 -8.25 -8.39
N LYS A 96 12.57 -7.47 -8.48
CA LYS A 96 12.15 -6.52 -7.44
C LYS A 96 11.14 -7.14 -6.49
N LYS A 97 11.01 -6.55 -5.31
CA LYS A 97 9.90 -6.78 -4.39
C LYS A 97 8.78 -5.80 -4.71
N VAL A 98 7.54 -6.27 -4.61
CA VAL A 98 6.34 -5.48 -4.91
C VAL A 98 5.40 -5.55 -3.73
N PHE A 99 5.02 -4.39 -3.19
CA PHE A 99 4.04 -4.29 -2.11
C PHE A 99 2.93 -3.32 -2.50
N VAL A 100 1.72 -3.59 -2.05
CA VAL A 100 0.63 -2.61 -2.06
C VAL A 100 0.35 -2.15 -0.64
N GLU A 101 0.14 -0.86 -0.47
CA GLU A 101 -0.22 -0.21 0.78
C GLU A 101 -1.57 0.47 0.61
N PHE A 102 -2.54 0.11 1.43
CA PHE A 102 -3.80 0.82 1.59
C PHE A 102 -3.74 1.61 2.89
N GLU A 103 -3.84 2.93 2.83
CA GLU A 103 -3.83 3.78 4.04
C GLU A 103 -5.13 3.65 4.86
N GLY A 104 -6.18 3.07 4.27
CA GLY A 104 -7.42 2.73 4.94
C GLY A 104 -8.43 2.13 3.97
N VAL A 105 -9.15 1.12 4.45
CA VAL A 105 -10.27 0.48 3.73
C VAL A 105 -11.37 0.24 4.74
N ARG A 106 -12.60 0.56 4.41
CA ARG A 106 -13.70 0.48 5.36
C ARG A 106 -14.86 -0.36 4.83
N GLN A 107 -15.30 -1.36 5.59
CA GLN A 107 -14.93 -1.75 6.95
C GLN A 107 -14.13 -3.04 6.96
N GLY A 108 -14.71 -4.18 6.68
CA GLY A 108 -14.04 -5.47 6.51
C GLY A 108 -13.70 -5.70 5.05
N ALA A 109 -12.47 -6.07 4.73
CA ALA A 109 -12.05 -6.21 3.33
C ALA A 109 -11.22 -7.46 3.07
N ASP A 110 -11.59 -8.18 2.01
CA ASP A 110 -10.79 -9.26 1.42
C ASP A 110 -10.02 -8.73 0.22
N PHE A 111 -8.74 -9.04 0.13
CA PHE A 111 -7.86 -8.60 -0.94
C PHE A 111 -7.44 -9.76 -1.82
N TYR A 112 -7.49 -9.55 -3.13
CA TYR A 112 -7.12 -10.54 -4.13
C TYR A 112 -6.16 -9.94 -5.15
N ILE A 113 -5.18 -10.72 -5.55
CA ILE A 113 -4.30 -10.44 -6.68
C ILE A 113 -4.35 -11.61 -7.66
N ASN A 114 -4.69 -11.34 -8.92
CA ASN A 114 -4.81 -12.36 -9.96
C ASN A 114 -5.68 -13.57 -9.57
N GLY A 115 -6.74 -13.33 -8.77
CA GLY A 115 -7.66 -14.35 -8.28
C GLY A 115 -7.26 -15.04 -6.97
N GLN A 116 -6.07 -14.80 -6.48
CA GLN A 116 -5.58 -15.38 -5.23
C GLN A 116 -5.81 -14.43 -4.06
N ASN A 117 -6.38 -14.94 -2.96
CA ASN A 117 -6.56 -14.16 -1.74
C ASN A 117 -5.19 -13.89 -1.10
N VAL A 118 -4.88 -12.62 -0.83
CA VAL A 118 -3.62 -12.20 -0.20
C VAL A 118 -3.80 -11.73 1.23
N GLY A 119 -5.04 -11.56 1.68
CA GLY A 119 -5.32 -11.25 3.07
C GLY A 119 -6.70 -10.68 3.33
N LEU A 120 -6.98 -10.54 4.61
CA LEU A 120 -8.16 -9.93 5.20
C LEU A 120 -7.73 -8.76 6.08
N HIS A 121 -8.50 -7.68 6.05
CA HIS A 121 -8.32 -6.54 6.96
C HIS A 121 -9.67 -6.14 7.54
N GLU A 122 -9.77 -6.13 8.86
CA GLU A 122 -11.01 -5.88 9.59
C GLU A 122 -10.88 -4.65 10.51
N ASN A 123 -10.34 -3.57 9.94
CA ASN A 123 -10.15 -2.32 10.68
C ASN A 123 -10.39 -1.12 9.74
N GLY A 124 -11.48 -0.41 9.95
CA GLY A 124 -11.91 0.67 9.06
C GLY A 124 -11.04 1.94 9.04
N VAL A 125 -9.97 2.03 9.86
CA VAL A 125 -9.18 3.27 10.01
C VAL A 125 -7.67 3.08 9.85
N MET A 126 -7.16 1.86 10.05
CA MET A 126 -5.73 1.57 9.98
C MET A 126 -5.29 1.24 8.56
N ALA A 127 -4.02 1.52 8.29
CA ALA A 127 -3.38 1.09 7.07
C ALA A 127 -3.06 -0.42 7.09
N VAL A 128 -3.01 -1.01 5.88
CA VAL A 128 -2.64 -2.41 5.68
C VAL A 128 -1.76 -2.52 4.44
N GLY A 129 -0.77 -3.42 4.49
CA GLY A 129 0.11 -3.70 3.36
C GLY A 129 0.14 -5.17 3.00
N PHE A 130 0.40 -5.49 1.73
CA PHE A 130 0.52 -6.87 1.24
C PHE A 130 1.75 -7.02 0.35
N ASP A 131 2.50 -8.11 0.53
CA ASP A 131 3.57 -8.52 -0.39
C ASP A 131 2.92 -9.19 -1.62
N LEU A 132 2.93 -8.48 -2.73
CA LEU A 132 2.38 -8.98 -3.99
C LEU A 132 3.41 -9.74 -4.82
N THR A 133 4.68 -9.72 -4.43
CA THR A 133 5.79 -10.30 -5.21
C THR A 133 5.52 -11.72 -5.72
N PRO A 134 4.97 -12.65 -4.91
CA PRO A 134 4.73 -14.03 -5.36
C PRO A 134 3.64 -14.18 -6.42
N TYR A 135 2.79 -13.16 -6.57
CA TYR A 135 1.56 -13.23 -7.37
C TYR A 135 1.65 -12.44 -8.67
N ILE A 136 2.66 -11.56 -8.82
CA ILE A 136 2.79 -10.65 -9.96
C ILE A 136 3.21 -11.40 -11.24
N LYS A 137 2.53 -11.10 -12.33
CA LYS A 137 2.87 -11.48 -13.70
C LYS A 137 3.60 -10.32 -14.36
N TYR A 138 4.92 -10.36 -14.36
CA TYR A 138 5.75 -9.29 -14.93
C TYR A 138 5.60 -9.23 -16.46
N GLY A 139 5.51 -8.02 -17.02
CA GLY A 139 5.29 -7.80 -18.45
C GLY A 139 3.87 -8.10 -18.94
N GLN A 140 2.99 -8.55 -18.05
CA GLN A 140 1.60 -8.90 -18.34
C GLN A 140 0.64 -8.06 -17.49
N GLU A 141 -0.65 -8.19 -17.80
CA GLU A 141 -1.70 -7.59 -17.01
C GLU A 141 -1.89 -8.34 -15.69
N ASN A 142 -2.03 -7.56 -14.63
CA ASN A 142 -2.40 -8.01 -13.28
C ASN A 142 -3.70 -7.32 -12.88
N VAL A 143 -4.49 -7.99 -12.06
CA VAL A 143 -5.73 -7.46 -11.50
C VAL A 143 -5.66 -7.56 -9.99
N ILE A 144 -5.80 -6.43 -9.32
CA ILE A 144 -6.10 -6.38 -7.89
C ILE A 144 -7.60 -6.19 -7.71
N ALA A 145 -8.21 -6.97 -6.83
CA ALA A 145 -9.63 -6.86 -6.48
C ALA A 145 -9.77 -6.80 -4.96
N VAL A 146 -10.65 -5.93 -4.49
CA VAL A 146 -10.94 -5.72 -3.07
C VAL A 146 -12.44 -5.86 -2.87
N ARG A 147 -12.86 -6.86 -2.10
CA ARG A 147 -14.24 -7.00 -1.63
C ARG A 147 -14.36 -6.31 -0.28
N ILE A 148 -15.24 -5.37 -0.17
CA ILE A 148 -15.43 -4.57 1.05
C ILE A 148 -16.86 -4.77 1.54
N ASP A 149 -16.99 -5.03 2.83
CA ASP A 149 -18.24 -5.11 3.56
C ASP A 149 -18.26 -3.99 4.60
N ASN A 150 -19.18 -3.03 4.48
CA ASN A 150 -19.33 -1.94 5.44
C ASN A 150 -20.65 -1.99 6.23
N ASP A 151 -21.26 -3.17 6.32
CA ASP A 151 -22.46 -3.38 7.15
C ASP A 151 -22.20 -2.95 8.60
N TRP A 152 -23.15 -2.20 9.16
CA TRP A 152 -23.12 -1.81 10.57
C TRP A 152 -23.09 -3.00 11.53
N ASN A 153 -23.58 -4.16 11.11
CA ASN A 153 -23.58 -5.40 11.87
C ASN A 153 -22.42 -6.33 11.52
N TYR A 154 -21.46 -5.85 10.73
CA TYR A 154 -20.27 -6.62 10.39
C TYR A 154 -19.63 -7.20 11.66
N LYS A 155 -19.36 -8.50 11.62
CA LYS A 155 -18.67 -9.20 12.71
C LYS A 155 -17.29 -9.63 12.24
N GLU A 156 -16.30 -9.33 13.05
CA GLU A 156 -14.93 -9.80 12.80
C GLU A 156 -14.89 -11.32 12.72
N ARG A 157 -14.26 -11.85 11.68
CA ARG A 157 -14.22 -13.31 11.43
C ARG A 157 -13.47 -14.07 12.53
N ALA A 158 -12.44 -13.45 13.12
CA ALA A 158 -11.65 -14.07 14.16
C ALA A 158 -12.40 -14.22 15.49
N THR A 159 -13.26 -13.27 15.84
CA THR A 159 -13.87 -13.17 17.16
C THR A 159 -15.39 -13.40 17.14
N GLY A 160 -16.02 -13.24 15.98
CA GLY A 160 -17.48 -13.17 15.86
C GLY A 160 -18.09 -11.94 16.55
N THR A 161 -17.26 -11.02 17.03
CA THR A 161 -17.68 -9.82 17.74
C THR A 161 -17.99 -8.72 16.74
N LYS A 162 -19.04 -7.95 16.99
CA LYS A 162 -19.37 -6.77 16.21
C LYS A 162 -18.23 -5.77 16.30
N TYR A 163 -17.89 -5.16 15.18
CA TYR A 163 -16.83 -4.17 15.12
C TYR A 163 -17.14 -2.97 16.04
N GLN A 164 -16.22 -2.65 16.93
CA GLN A 164 -16.46 -1.65 18.01
C GLN A 164 -16.68 -0.23 17.52
N TRP A 165 -16.23 0.12 16.32
CA TRP A 165 -16.41 1.44 15.70
C TRP A 165 -17.67 1.56 14.84
N SER A 166 -18.52 0.54 14.84
CA SER A 166 -19.81 0.52 14.13
C SER A 166 -20.94 1.19 14.91
N ASN A 167 -20.63 2.22 15.68
CA ASN A 167 -21.66 2.98 16.38
C ASN A 167 -22.24 4.06 15.46
N LYS A 168 -23.50 3.89 15.06
CA LYS A 168 -24.22 4.79 14.18
C LYS A 168 -24.26 6.24 14.68
N ASN A 169 -24.21 6.45 15.99
CA ASN A 169 -24.28 7.78 16.59
C ASN A 169 -22.94 8.49 16.67
N PHE A 170 -21.84 7.82 16.34
CA PHE A 170 -20.49 8.36 16.53
C PHE A 170 -19.75 8.61 15.23
N ASN A 171 -19.90 7.75 14.25
CA ASN A 171 -19.14 7.82 13.00
C ASN A 171 -20.02 7.66 11.76
N ALA A 172 -19.81 8.49 10.76
CA ALA A 172 -20.32 8.24 9.43
C ALA A 172 -19.70 6.96 8.86
N ASN A 173 -20.54 6.05 8.34
CA ASN A 173 -20.08 4.80 7.76
C ASN A 173 -19.73 4.94 6.27
N TYR A 174 -18.69 5.71 5.96
CA TYR A 174 -18.19 5.82 4.60
C TYR A 174 -17.56 4.50 4.14
N GLY A 175 -18.25 3.76 3.26
CA GLY A 175 -17.78 2.49 2.75
C GLY A 175 -16.91 2.64 1.50
N GLY A 176 -15.78 1.95 1.48
CA GLY A 176 -14.89 1.96 0.32
C GLY A 176 -13.42 2.08 0.67
N ILE A 177 -12.68 2.79 -0.18
CA ILE A 177 -11.25 3.08 0.00
C ILE A 177 -11.08 4.59 0.21
N PRO A 178 -11.34 5.10 1.42
CA PRO A 178 -11.42 6.53 1.70
C PRO A 178 -10.05 7.19 1.91
N LYS A 179 -8.95 6.49 1.64
CA LYS A 179 -7.58 6.98 1.73
C LYS A 179 -6.76 6.54 0.52
N ASN A 180 -5.50 6.99 0.46
CA ASN A 180 -4.64 6.67 -0.67
C ASN A 180 -4.25 5.20 -0.71
N VAL A 181 -3.94 4.75 -1.92
CA VAL A 181 -3.29 3.47 -2.19
C VAL A 181 -1.96 3.70 -2.88
N TRP A 182 -0.93 2.98 -2.44
CA TRP A 182 0.42 3.08 -2.96
C TRP A 182 0.93 1.71 -3.42
N LEU A 183 1.62 1.72 -4.55
CA LEU A 183 2.37 0.57 -5.01
C LEU A 183 3.87 0.82 -4.79
N HIS A 184 4.52 -0.04 -4.02
CA HIS A 184 5.95 0.01 -3.77
C HIS A 184 6.66 -1.02 -4.63
N VAL A 185 7.69 -0.59 -5.34
CA VAL A 185 8.61 -1.48 -6.07
C VAL A 185 10.01 -1.19 -5.55
N THR A 186 10.68 -2.21 -5.01
CA THR A 186 11.96 -2.03 -4.32
C THR A 186 12.93 -3.17 -4.68
N ASP A 187 14.20 -2.99 -4.42
CA ASP A 187 15.19 -4.06 -4.55
C ASP A 187 14.95 -5.20 -3.57
N ARG A 188 15.68 -6.30 -3.73
CA ARG A 188 15.60 -7.45 -2.84
C ARG A 188 16.07 -7.11 -1.41
N LEU A 189 17.10 -6.28 -1.30
CA LEU A 189 17.50 -5.67 -0.04
C LEU A 189 16.76 -4.35 0.10
N TYR A 190 15.87 -4.26 1.07
CA TYR A 190 15.00 -3.11 1.24
C TYR A 190 14.69 -2.84 2.72
N GLN A 191 14.45 -1.58 3.04
CA GLN A 191 13.84 -1.19 4.31
C GLN A 191 12.39 -1.61 4.32
N THR A 192 11.95 -2.33 5.34
CA THR A 192 10.58 -2.84 5.43
C THR A 192 9.56 -1.71 5.51
N LEU A 193 8.29 -2.03 5.20
CA LEU A 193 7.19 -1.09 5.36
C LEU A 193 6.93 -0.86 6.86
N PRO A 194 6.66 0.39 7.27
CA PRO A 194 6.57 0.72 8.69
C PRO A 194 5.30 0.14 9.33
N LEU A 195 5.47 -0.45 10.52
CA LEU A 195 4.43 -0.83 11.48
C LEU A 195 3.25 -1.64 10.92
N TYR A 196 3.45 -2.40 9.85
CA TYR A 196 2.43 -3.31 9.36
C TYR A 196 2.50 -4.66 10.07
N SER A 197 1.64 -4.84 11.07
CA SER A 197 1.56 -6.07 11.86
C SER A 197 1.23 -7.30 11.00
N ASN A 198 0.44 -7.13 9.94
CA ASN A 198 0.13 -8.21 8.99
C ASN A 198 1.35 -8.68 8.18
N LEU A 199 2.34 -7.83 7.95
CA LEU A 199 3.62 -8.19 7.30
C LEU A 199 4.69 -8.62 8.30
N LYS A 200 4.43 -8.46 9.61
CA LYS A 200 5.40 -8.69 10.68
C LYS A 200 6.70 -7.91 10.45
N THR A 201 6.55 -6.64 10.12
CA THR A 201 7.65 -5.71 9.84
C THR A 201 7.55 -4.47 10.71
N THR A 202 8.72 -3.96 11.14
CA THR A 202 8.82 -2.77 11.98
C THR A 202 9.01 -1.48 11.16
N GLY A 203 9.67 -1.59 10.00
CA GLY A 203 10.00 -0.43 9.19
C GLY A 203 11.05 0.45 9.86
N VAL A 204 10.69 1.70 10.09
CA VAL A 204 11.50 2.68 10.81
C VAL A 204 10.78 3.11 12.07
N TYR A 205 11.47 3.06 13.20
CA TYR A 205 10.99 3.56 14.46
C TYR A 205 11.93 4.65 14.97
N ILE A 206 11.41 5.84 15.19
CA ILE A 206 12.19 7.01 15.62
C ILE A 206 11.54 7.60 16.87
N TYR A 207 12.34 7.78 17.92
CA TYR A 207 11.89 8.41 19.15
C TYR A 207 12.98 9.28 19.78
N ALA A 208 12.56 10.21 20.63
CA ALA A 208 13.47 11.12 21.33
C ALA A 208 13.52 10.79 22.81
N GLU A 209 14.73 10.82 23.37
CA GLU A 209 15.00 10.69 24.81
C GLU A 209 15.80 11.92 25.31
N ASP A 210 15.87 12.05 26.64
CA ASP A 210 16.64 13.10 27.35
C ASP A 210 16.40 14.51 26.76
N ILE A 211 15.11 14.85 26.58
CA ILE A 211 14.71 16.12 26.00
C ILE A 211 14.97 17.27 26.99
N ARG A 212 15.93 18.12 26.68
CA ARG A 212 16.35 19.27 27.49
C ARG A 212 15.95 20.57 26.82
N VAL A 213 14.75 21.05 27.09
CA VAL A 213 14.15 22.22 26.43
C VAL A 213 15.03 23.47 26.59
N LYS A 214 15.54 23.71 27.81
CA LYS A 214 16.37 24.91 28.10
C LYS A 214 17.64 24.95 27.27
N SER A 215 18.32 23.84 27.08
CA SER A 215 19.56 23.73 26.30
C SER A 215 19.32 23.38 24.82
N ARG A 216 18.08 23.17 24.41
CA ARG A 216 17.67 22.76 23.04
C ARG A 216 18.40 21.51 22.56
N LYS A 217 18.48 20.49 23.44
CA LYS A 217 19.13 19.21 23.15
C LYS A 217 18.15 18.06 23.36
N ALA A 218 18.30 17.02 22.55
CA ALA A 218 17.64 15.72 22.72
C ALA A 218 18.54 14.63 22.14
N ILE A 219 18.36 13.39 22.62
CA ILE A 219 18.94 12.20 22.00
C ILE A 219 17.86 11.62 21.08
N ILE A 220 18.19 11.40 19.82
CA ILE A 220 17.29 10.77 18.84
C ILE A 220 17.76 9.35 18.59
N HIS A 221 16.88 8.40 18.83
CA HIS A 221 17.06 6.99 18.48
C HIS A 221 16.34 6.72 17.17
N ALA A 222 17.00 6.03 16.26
CA ALA A 222 16.42 5.59 15.00
C ALA A 222 16.75 4.11 14.78
N GLU A 223 15.72 3.29 14.71
CA GLU A 223 15.80 1.86 14.41
C GLU A 223 15.22 1.61 13.03
N SER A 224 15.86 0.77 12.23
CA SER A 224 15.40 0.44 10.87
C SER A 224 15.55 -1.06 10.62
N GLU A 225 14.45 -1.69 10.20
CA GLU A 225 14.46 -3.08 9.79
C GLU A 225 14.72 -3.19 8.29
N ILE A 226 15.74 -4.00 7.93
CA ILE A 226 16.13 -4.28 6.54
C ILE A 226 16.00 -5.78 6.28
N ARG A 227 15.45 -6.14 5.16
CA ARG A 227 15.29 -7.52 4.68
C ARG A 227 15.85 -7.72 3.30
#